data_56695dd1852a6189639b8f78073762a8
#
_entry.id   56695dd1852a6189639b8f78073762a8
#
_cell.length_a   1.000
_cell.length_b   1.000
_cell.length_c   1.000
_cell.angle_alpha   90.00
_cell.angle_beta   90.00
_cell.angle_gamma   90.00
#
_symmetry.space_group_name_H-M   'P 1'
#
loop_
_entity.id
_entity.type
_entity.pdbx_description
1 polymer ?
#
loop_
_entity_poly.entity_id
_entity_poly.type
_entity_poly.pdbx_seq_one_letter_code
_entity_poly.pdbx_strand_id
1 'polypeptide(L)'
;MKAIDNKELILALEELEKEKGIKKEELLESIRTALITAYKRNFDALENVDVKIDEQTGETHVYSIKEVMERANDDALEISLEEARKINNQLNLGDNVAVE
;
A
#
# COMPACT_ATOMS: atom_id res chain seq x y z
N MET A 1 -14.50 -7.96 -4.27
CA MET A 1 -15.04 -7.54 -2.96
C MET A 1 -15.40 -6.07 -3.01
N LYS A 2 -16.60 -5.76 -2.59
CA LYS A 2 -17.02 -4.36 -2.58
C LYS A 2 -16.27 -3.60 -1.49
N ALA A 3 -15.68 -2.50 -1.84
CA ALA A 3 -14.96 -1.68 -0.88
C ALA A 3 -15.92 -1.10 0.18
N ILE A 4 -15.46 -1.02 1.41
CA ILE A 4 -16.15 -0.30 2.48
C ILE A 4 -16.23 1.17 2.04
N ASP A 5 -17.33 1.83 2.35
CA ASP A 5 -17.43 3.26 2.10
C ASP A 5 -16.34 3.98 2.91
N ASN A 6 -15.38 4.51 2.18
CA ASN A 6 -14.20 5.13 2.78
C ASN A 6 -14.56 6.37 3.61
N LYS A 7 -15.62 7.07 3.23
CA LYS A 7 -16.10 8.23 4.00
C LYS A 7 -16.66 7.81 5.34
N GLU A 8 -17.41 6.73 5.40
CA GLU A 8 -17.93 6.20 6.67
C GLU A 8 -16.80 5.77 7.58
N LEU A 9 -15.77 5.15 7.04
CA LEU A 9 -14.59 4.77 7.80
C LEU A 9 -13.92 5.99 8.44
N ILE A 10 -13.69 7.03 7.66
CA ILE A 10 -13.06 8.27 8.17
C ILE A 10 -13.92 8.94 9.23
N LEU A 11 -15.23 9.00 9.04
CA LEU A 11 -16.14 9.56 10.03
C LEU A 11 -16.11 8.77 11.35
N ALA A 12 -16.08 7.44 11.25
CA ALA A 12 -15.97 6.57 12.43
C ALA A 12 -14.66 6.81 13.18
N LEU A 13 -13.56 6.96 12.46
CA LEU A 13 -12.26 7.24 13.05
C LEU A 13 -12.24 8.62 13.74
N GLU A 14 -12.85 9.62 13.14
CA GLU A 14 -12.95 10.95 13.72
C GLU A 14 -13.80 10.94 15.01
N GLU A 15 -14.87 10.15 15.03
CA GLU A 15 -15.67 9.99 16.26
C GLU A 15 -14.89 9.32 17.37
N LEU A 16 -14.12 8.28 17.06
CA LEU A 16 -13.25 7.61 18.04
C LEU A 16 -12.19 8.56 18.58
N GLU A 17 -11.64 9.40 17.73
CA GLU A 17 -10.71 10.44 18.17
C GLU A 17 -11.35 11.39 19.16
N LYS A 18 -12.56 11.85 18.86
CA LYS A 18 -13.33 12.76 19.73
C LYS A 18 -13.70 12.13 21.06
N GLU A 19 -14.22 10.91 21.03
CA GLU A 19 -14.78 10.26 22.22
C GLU A 19 -13.71 9.67 23.13
N LYS A 20 -12.66 9.10 22.55
CA LYS A 20 -11.65 8.34 23.30
C LYS A 20 -10.28 8.98 23.33
N GLY A 21 -10.10 10.10 22.65
CA GLY A 21 -8.82 10.78 22.57
C GLY A 21 -7.75 10.02 21.81
N ILE A 22 -8.15 9.05 21.00
CA ILE A 22 -7.22 8.30 20.17
C ILE A 22 -7.02 9.07 18.86
N LYS A 23 -5.79 9.36 18.51
CA LYS A 23 -5.49 10.11 17.29
C LYS A 23 -5.84 9.30 16.05
N LYS A 24 -6.44 9.98 15.06
CA LYS A 24 -6.81 9.39 13.78
C LYS A 24 -5.61 8.73 13.09
N GLU A 25 -4.45 9.37 13.14
CA GLU A 25 -3.22 8.84 12.53
C GLU A 25 -2.79 7.50 13.13
N GLU A 26 -2.97 7.34 14.43
CA GLU A 26 -2.65 6.08 15.11
C GLU A 26 -3.61 4.96 14.70
N LEU A 27 -4.89 5.28 14.55
CA LEU A 27 -5.89 4.34 14.09
C LEU A 27 -5.62 3.92 12.65
N LEU A 28 -5.30 4.86 11.78
CA LEU A 28 -4.97 4.58 10.37
C LEU A 28 -3.72 3.72 10.27
N GLU A 29 -2.71 3.98 11.07
CA GLU A 29 -1.49 3.16 11.06
C GLU A 29 -1.78 1.72 11.50
N SER A 30 -2.65 1.53 12.49
CA SER A 30 -3.08 0.20 12.93
C SER A 30 -3.82 -0.54 11.82
N ILE A 31 -4.71 0.15 11.13
CA ILE A 31 -5.45 -0.41 9.99
C ILE A 31 -4.47 -0.76 8.86
N ARG A 32 -3.55 0.13 8.55
CA ARG A 32 -2.53 -0.10 7.53
C ARG A 32 -1.72 -1.36 7.83
N THR A 33 -1.24 -1.49 9.06
CA THR A 33 -0.48 -2.67 9.49
C THR A 33 -1.29 -3.96 9.37
N ALA A 34 -2.56 -3.91 9.78
CA ALA A 34 -3.45 -5.06 9.67
C ALA A 34 -3.69 -5.47 8.22
N LEU A 35 -3.87 -4.49 7.33
CA LEU A 35 -4.06 -4.75 5.90
C LEU A 35 -2.80 -5.36 5.28
N ILE A 36 -1.63 -4.84 5.61
CA ILE A 36 -0.36 -5.40 5.11
C ILE A 36 -0.23 -6.87 5.53
N THR A 37 -0.51 -7.16 6.79
CA THR A 37 -0.45 -8.53 7.32
C THR A 37 -1.44 -9.45 6.59
N ALA A 38 -2.67 -8.97 6.37
CA ALA A 38 -3.70 -9.74 5.68
C ALA A 38 -3.31 -10.03 4.22
N TYR A 39 -2.78 -9.03 3.52
CA TYR A 39 -2.35 -9.22 2.13
C TYR A 39 -1.16 -10.17 2.02
N LYS A 40 -0.21 -10.09 2.91
CA LYS A 40 0.92 -11.02 2.94
C LYS A 40 0.45 -12.45 3.14
N ARG A 41 -0.50 -12.66 4.02
CA ARG A 41 -1.05 -13.98 4.34
C ARG A 41 -1.87 -14.56 3.20
N ASN A 42 -2.75 -13.74 2.60
CA ASN A 42 -3.72 -14.20 1.60
C ASN A 42 -3.10 -14.44 0.23
N PHE A 43 -2.06 -13.71 -0.11
CA PHE A 43 -1.45 -13.79 -1.44
C PHE A 43 -0.07 -14.41 -1.44
N ASP A 44 0.28 -15.06 -0.33
CA ASP A 44 1.62 -15.64 -0.17
C ASP A 44 2.71 -14.61 -0.44
N ALA A 45 2.37 -13.34 -0.19
CA ALA A 45 3.23 -12.22 -0.51
C ALA A 45 4.40 -12.16 0.47
N LEU A 46 5.52 -11.72 -0.06
CA LEU A 46 6.73 -11.53 0.70
C LEU A 46 6.70 -10.18 1.43
N GLU A 47 7.83 -9.73 1.92
CA GLU A 47 7.94 -8.51 2.71
C GLU A 47 7.75 -7.22 1.89
N ASN A 48 7.40 -7.36 0.62
CA ASN A 48 7.36 -6.25 -0.33
C ASN A 48 5.98 -5.61 -0.53
N VAL A 49 5.04 -5.88 0.36
CA VAL A 49 3.71 -5.26 0.28
C VAL A 49 3.68 -3.97 1.07
N ASP A 50 3.12 -2.92 0.50
CA ASP A 50 2.86 -1.66 1.18
C ASP A 50 1.43 -1.21 0.95
N VAL A 51 0.89 -0.45 1.89
CA VAL A 51 -0.48 0.08 1.83
C VAL A 51 -0.44 1.56 2.17
N LYS A 52 -1.12 2.36 1.37
CA LYS A 52 -1.30 3.79 1.65
C LYS A 52 -2.78 4.09 1.81
N ILE A 53 -3.11 4.83 2.86
CA ILE A 53 -4.48 5.26 3.16
C ILE A 53 -4.50 6.77 3.15
N ASP A 54 -5.40 7.35 2.35
CA ASP A 54 -5.60 8.79 2.35
C ASP A 54 -6.37 9.18 3.62
N GLU A 55 -5.81 10.07 4.42
CA GLU A 55 -6.38 10.48 5.70
C GLU A 55 -7.69 11.27 5.57
N GLN A 56 -7.91 11.89 4.44
CA GLN A 56 -9.09 12.72 4.21
C GLN A 56 -10.23 11.96 3.58
N THR A 57 -9.94 11.08 2.62
CA THR A 57 -10.96 10.36 1.85
C THR A 57 -11.13 8.91 2.28
N GLY A 58 -10.15 8.34 2.97
CA GLY A 58 -10.11 6.93 3.32
C GLY A 58 -9.77 6.03 2.15
N GLU A 59 -9.42 6.60 1.00
CA GLU A 59 -9.04 5.81 -0.17
C GLU A 59 -7.79 4.99 0.14
N THR A 60 -7.85 3.70 -0.18
CA THR A 60 -6.79 2.75 0.15
C THR A 60 -6.17 2.20 -1.12
N HIS A 61 -4.86 2.25 -1.20
CA HIS A 61 -4.09 1.71 -2.32
C HIS A 61 -3.07 0.69 -1.81
N VAL A 62 -3.00 -0.44 -2.48
CA VAL A 62 -2.06 -1.52 -2.14
C VAL A 62 -0.99 -1.60 -3.22
N TYR A 63 0.26 -1.67 -2.79
CA TYR A 63 1.41 -1.66 -3.69
C TYR A 63 2.29 -2.88 -3.44
N SER A 64 2.90 -3.36 -4.51
CA SER A 64 4.05 -4.27 -4.42
C SER A 64 5.31 -3.44 -4.66
N ILE A 65 6.26 -3.52 -3.77
CA ILE A 65 7.55 -2.85 -3.94
C ILE A 65 8.47 -3.80 -4.71
N LYS A 66 8.83 -3.39 -5.92
CA LYS A 66 9.64 -4.23 -6.82
C LYS A 66 10.98 -3.59 -7.10
N GLU A 67 12.01 -4.42 -7.22
CA GLU A 67 13.33 -3.97 -7.62
C GLU A 67 13.44 -3.94 -9.15
N VAL A 68 14.01 -2.86 -9.67
CA VAL A 68 14.24 -2.72 -11.11
C VAL A 68 15.44 -3.56 -11.52
N MET A 69 15.20 -4.53 -12.41
CA MET A 69 16.20 -5.43 -12.93
C MET A 69 16.22 -5.33 -14.45
N GLU A 70 17.30 -5.79 -15.06
CA GLU A 70 17.34 -5.86 -16.53
C GLU A 70 16.23 -6.76 -17.05
N ARG A 71 16.02 -7.90 -16.38
CA ARG A 71 14.91 -8.81 -16.63
C ARG A 71 14.31 -9.23 -15.31
N ALA A 72 12.97 -9.21 -15.24
CA ALA A 72 12.27 -9.70 -14.07
C ALA A 72 12.24 -11.23 -14.10
N ASN A 73 12.91 -11.85 -13.13
CA ASN A 73 12.89 -13.31 -12.95
C ASN A 73 11.78 -13.75 -12.00
N ASP A 74 11.34 -12.85 -11.13
CA ASP A 74 10.25 -13.07 -10.21
C ASP A 74 9.33 -11.84 -10.25
N ASP A 75 8.20 -11.96 -10.93
CA ASP A 75 7.27 -10.86 -11.13
C ASP A 75 6.73 -10.27 -9.83
N ALA A 76 6.75 -11.02 -8.74
CA ALA A 76 6.29 -10.53 -7.45
C ALA A 76 7.28 -9.54 -6.82
N LEU A 77 8.57 -9.72 -7.06
CA LEU A 77 9.63 -8.96 -6.40
C LEU A 77 10.40 -8.03 -7.34
N GLU A 78 10.29 -8.26 -8.64
CA GLU A 78 11.12 -7.60 -9.64
C GLU A 78 10.29 -7.06 -10.80
N ILE A 79 10.79 -5.99 -11.39
CA ILE A 79 10.21 -5.41 -12.60
C ILE A 79 11.33 -5.12 -13.57
N SER A 80 11.10 -5.33 -14.87
CA SER A 80 12.10 -5.02 -15.88
C SER A 80 12.31 -3.51 -15.98
N LEU A 81 13.51 -3.10 -16.35
CA LEU A 81 13.84 -1.69 -16.56
C LEU A 81 12.90 -1.06 -17.59
N GLU A 82 12.59 -1.79 -18.66
CA GLU A 82 11.71 -1.33 -19.71
C GLU A 82 10.32 -0.98 -19.16
N GLU A 83 9.72 -1.88 -18.39
CA GLU A 83 8.41 -1.63 -17.78
C GLU A 83 8.45 -0.60 -16.68
N ALA A 84 9.51 -0.60 -15.88
CA ALA A 84 9.69 0.39 -14.82
C ALA A 84 9.72 1.81 -15.39
N ARG A 85 10.39 2.00 -16.53
CA ARG A 85 10.49 3.31 -17.17
C ARG A 85 9.19 3.79 -17.79
N LYS A 86 8.24 2.91 -18.02
CA LYS A 86 6.88 3.30 -18.39
C LYS A 86 6.14 3.96 -17.21
N ILE A 87 6.50 3.57 -15.99
CA ILE A 87 5.93 4.17 -14.77
C ILE A 87 6.65 5.47 -14.45
N ASN A 88 7.97 5.45 -14.47
CA ASN A 88 8.82 6.61 -14.22
C ASN A 88 10.09 6.48 -15.05
N ASN A 89 10.28 7.35 -16.03
CA ASN A 89 11.40 7.28 -16.96
C ASN A 89 12.77 7.56 -16.34
N GLN A 90 12.80 7.96 -15.08
CA GLN A 90 14.05 8.24 -14.36
C GLN A 90 14.54 7.05 -13.53
N LEU A 91 13.80 5.94 -13.53
CA LEU A 91 14.20 4.74 -12.80
C LEU A 91 15.42 4.07 -13.45
N ASN A 92 16.29 3.56 -12.60
CA ASN A 92 17.52 2.86 -13.00
C ASN A 92 17.55 1.48 -12.37
N LEU A 93 18.46 0.63 -12.86
CA LEU A 93 18.69 -0.69 -12.29
C LEU A 93 19.01 -0.59 -10.80
N GLY A 94 18.40 -1.42 -9.99
CA GLY A 94 18.58 -1.44 -8.54
C GLY A 94 17.64 -0.54 -7.77
N ASP A 95 16.92 0.36 -8.44
CA ASP A 95 15.93 1.20 -7.79
C ASP A 95 14.72 0.36 -7.36
N ASN A 96 14.01 0.84 -6.36
CA ASN A 96 12.74 0.24 -5.93
C ASN A 96 11.58 1.10 -6.42
N VAL A 97 10.51 0.45 -6.86
CA VAL A 97 9.31 1.13 -7.33
C VAL A 97 8.06 0.47 -6.76
N ALA A 98 7.10 1.29 -6.35
CA ALA A 98 5.81 0.80 -5.87
C ALA A 98 4.87 0.61 -7.06
N VAL A 99 4.37 -0.61 -7.22
CA VAL A 99 3.45 -0.98 -8.29
C VAL A 99 2.12 -1.39 -7.69
N GLU A 100 1.08 -0.67 -8.05
CA GLU A 100 -0.27 -0.94 -7.57
C GLU A 100 -0.88 -2.19 -8.19
#